data_acec185b7ea0943c62f51e5fc8c498fd
#
_entry.id   acec185b7ea0943c62f51e5fc8c498fd
#
_cell.length_a   1.000
_cell.length_b   1.000
_cell.length_c   1.000
_cell.angle_alpha   90.00
_cell.angle_beta   90.00
_cell.angle_gamma   90.00
#
_symmetry.space_group_name_H-M   'P 1'
#
loop_
_entity.id
_entity.type
_entity.pdbx_description
1 polymer ?
#
loop_
_entity_poly.entity_id
_entity_poly.type
_entity_poly.pdbx_seq_one_letter_code
_entity_poly.pdbx_strand_id
1 'polypeptide(L)'
;PPVDDAIKDSLKYGYTHHINRLMIISNVMNLAGIRPNEIYKWFMEMYVDSADWVMVPNVYGMGTYADGGIFATKPYICGSSYMLRMSNYEKGEWCDVVDGLYWRFIEKNREFFTGNPRLALMPKSLDKIDQVRKKRIFLKAEEFISNHAF
;
A
#
# COMPACT_ATOMS: atom_id res chain seq x y z
N PRO A 1 10.80 3.47 -7.80
CA PRO A 1 11.90 3.97 -6.95
C PRO A 1 11.52 4.02 -5.47
N PRO A 2 10.38 4.60 -5.00
CA PRO A 2 10.17 4.74 -3.56
C PRO A 2 10.25 3.42 -2.77
N VAL A 3 9.68 2.36 -3.31
CA VAL A 3 9.70 1.04 -2.67
C VAL A 3 11.09 0.43 -2.68
N ASP A 4 11.79 0.50 -3.81
CA ASP A 4 13.13 -0.03 -3.99
C ASP A 4 14.13 0.64 -3.02
N ASP A 5 14.07 1.97 -2.90
CA ASP A 5 14.92 2.72 -1.99
C ASP A 5 14.61 2.37 -0.52
N ALA A 6 13.34 2.30 -0.15
CA ALA A 6 12.94 1.91 1.20
C ALA A 6 13.35 0.47 1.57
N ILE A 7 13.30 -0.46 0.62
CA ILE A 7 13.78 -1.84 0.81
C ILE A 7 15.31 -1.86 0.94
N LYS A 8 16.05 -1.12 0.10
CA LYS A 8 17.51 -1.02 0.20
C LYS A 8 17.97 -0.45 1.54
N ASP A 9 17.30 0.58 2.04
CA ASP A 9 17.56 1.12 3.38
C ASP A 9 17.29 0.08 4.47
N SER A 10 16.18 -0.65 4.36
CA SER A 10 15.82 -1.72 5.30
C SER A 10 16.89 -2.82 5.32
N LEU A 11 17.35 -3.27 4.15
CA LEU A 11 18.41 -4.31 4.02
C LEU A 11 19.77 -3.82 4.54
N LYS A 12 20.10 -2.56 4.31
CA LYS A 12 21.40 -2.00 4.68
C LYS A 12 21.51 -1.70 6.17
N TYR A 13 20.44 -1.18 6.76
CA TYR A 13 20.47 -0.65 8.13
C TYR A 13 19.67 -1.47 9.13
N GLY A 14 18.88 -2.45 8.70
CA GLY A 14 17.86 -3.11 9.53
C GLY A 14 16.82 -2.11 10.04
N TYR A 15 16.69 -0.96 9.38
CA TYR A 15 15.86 0.15 9.81
C TYR A 15 15.47 1.04 8.64
N THR A 16 14.24 1.54 8.64
CA THR A 16 13.82 2.69 7.86
C THR A 16 12.74 3.47 8.63
N HIS A 17 12.53 4.73 8.27
CA HIS A 17 11.56 5.61 8.93
C HIS A 17 10.14 5.01 8.90
N HIS A 18 9.38 5.21 9.97
CA HIS A 18 8.01 4.66 10.11
C HIS A 18 7.11 4.93 8.90
N ILE A 19 7.18 6.13 8.31
CA ILE A 19 6.39 6.48 7.11
C ILE A 19 6.79 5.61 5.92
N ASN A 20 8.08 5.32 5.73
CA ASN A 20 8.53 4.42 4.67
C ASN A 20 8.00 2.99 4.89
N ARG A 21 7.99 2.54 6.14
CA ARG A 21 7.43 1.23 6.50
C ARG A 21 5.94 1.18 6.20
N LEU A 22 5.16 2.16 6.67
CA LEU A 22 3.71 2.16 6.59
C LEU A 22 3.19 2.55 5.19
N MET A 23 3.59 3.74 4.71
CA MET A 23 3.00 4.35 3.51
C MET A 23 3.70 3.95 2.20
N ILE A 24 4.86 3.31 2.28
CA ILE A 24 5.57 2.84 1.09
C ILE A 24 5.54 1.31 1.06
N ILE A 25 6.23 0.62 1.97
CA ILE A 25 6.42 -0.83 1.91
C ILE A 25 5.11 -1.55 2.22
N SER A 26 4.54 -1.36 3.42
CA SER A 26 3.29 -2.01 3.83
C SER A 26 2.14 -1.68 2.88
N ASN A 27 2.04 -0.41 2.44
CA ASN A 27 1.04 0.02 1.48
C ASN A 27 1.11 -0.79 0.17
N VAL A 28 2.29 -0.89 -0.46
CA VAL A 28 2.42 -1.63 -1.72
C VAL A 28 2.20 -3.12 -1.52
N MET A 29 2.70 -3.71 -0.43
CA MET A 29 2.45 -5.12 -0.11
C MET A 29 0.95 -5.41 0.06
N ASN A 30 0.23 -4.57 0.82
CA ASN A 30 -1.22 -4.70 1.02
C ASN A 30 -2.00 -4.53 -0.29
N LEU A 31 -1.70 -3.48 -1.06
CA LEU A 31 -2.36 -3.20 -2.35
C LEU A 31 -2.10 -4.31 -3.39
N ALA A 32 -0.95 -4.96 -3.35
CA ALA A 32 -0.62 -6.12 -4.17
C ALA A 32 -1.35 -7.40 -3.72
N GLY A 33 -1.94 -7.40 -2.53
CA GLY A 33 -2.72 -8.53 -2.00
C GLY A 33 -1.88 -9.54 -1.23
N ILE A 34 -0.70 -9.15 -0.75
CA ILE A 34 0.10 -10.00 0.15
C ILE A 34 -0.67 -10.16 1.47
N ARG A 35 -0.71 -11.39 1.98
CA ARG A 35 -1.43 -11.70 3.21
C ARG A 35 -0.85 -10.95 4.42
N PRO A 36 -1.68 -10.44 5.35
CA PRO A 36 -1.21 -9.69 6.51
C PRO A 36 -0.17 -10.40 7.37
N ASN A 37 -0.27 -11.73 7.52
CA ASN A 37 0.71 -12.51 8.26
C ASN A 37 2.09 -12.56 7.58
N GLU A 38 2.14 -12.57 6.24
CA GLU A 38 3.42 -12.51 5.51
C GLU A 38 4.06 -11.12 5.62
N ILE A 39 3.24 -10.06 5.56
CA ILE A 39 3.71 -8.69 5.80
C ILE A 39 4.28 -8.57 7.22
N TYR A 40 3.53 -9.07 8.23
CA TYR A 40 3.98 -9.07 9.62
C TYR A 40 5.31 -9.81 9.80
N LYS A 41 5.41 -11.03 9.25
CA LYS A 41 6.63 -11.84 9.31
C LYS A 41 7.82 -11.10 8.70
N TRP A 42 7.65 -10.53 7.50
CA TRP A 42 8.69 -9.75 6.84
C TRP A 42 9.16 -8.55 7.70
N PHE A 43 8.23 -7.82 8.34
CA PHE A 43 8.57 -6.71 9.22
C PHE A 43 9.32 -7.16 10.48
N MET A 44 8.92 -8.29 11.06
CA MET A 44 9.60 -8.85 12.23
C MET A 44 11.04 -9.32 11.92
N GLU A 45 11.27 -9.86 10.72
CA GLU A 45 12.58 -10.33 10.28
C GLU A 45 13.49 -9.19 9.81
N MET A 46 12.94 -8.12 9.27
CA MET A 46 13.70 -7.09 8.58
C MET A 46 14.23 -5.98 9.51
N TYR A 47 13.54 -5.68 10.60
CA TYR A 47 13.87 -4.52 11.42
C TYR A 47 14.38 -4.88 12.79
N VAL A 48 15.49 -4.21 13.20
CA VAL A 48 16.16 -4.43 14.50
C VAL A 48 15.32 -3.94 15.69
N ASP A 49 14.37 -3.06 15.47
CA ASP A 49 13.45 -2.51 16.47
C ASP A 49 12.08 -3.19 16.46
N SER A 50 11.97 -4.34 15.80
CA SER A 50 10.72 -5.11 15.75
C SER A 50 10.40 -5.75 17.09
N ALA A 51 9.13 -5.60 17.49
CA ALA A 51 8.54 -6.26 18.64
C ALA A 51 7.05 -6.43 18.39
N ASP A 52 6.44 -7.50 18.95
CA ASP A 52 5.02 -7.82 18.72
C ASP A 52 4.09 -6.66 19.08
N TRP A 53 4.31 -6.03 20.22
CA TRP A 53 3.49 -4.92 20.70
C TRP A 53 3.52 -3.68 19.78
N VAL A 54 4.56 -3.55 18.93
CA VAL A 54 4.69 -2.50 17.91
C VAL A 54 4.17 -2.99 16.57
N MET A 55 4.59 -4.18 16.12
CA MET A 55 4.32 -4.63 14.75
C MET A 55 2.90 -5.14 14.57
N VAL A 56 2.29 -5.75 15.58
CA VAL A 56 0.88 -6.19 15.50
C VAL A 56 -0.06 -5.01 15.17
N PRO A 57 -0.11 -3.92 15.94
CA PRO A 57 -0.99 -2.79 15.61
C PRO A 57 -0.58 -2.06 14.32
N ASN A 58 0.71 -2.00 14.00
CA ASN A 58 1.19 -1.35 12.77
C ASN A 58 0.81 -2.13 11.51
N VAL A 59 0.97 -3.45 11.50
CA VAL A 59 0.67 -4.27 10.33
C VAL A 59 -0.82 -4.61 10.24
N TYR A 60 -1.38 -5.25 11.27
CA TYR A 60 -2.78 -5.70 11.21
C TYR A 60 -3.77 -4.54 11.37
N GLY A 61 -3.45 -3.53 12.17
CA GLY A 61 -4.30 -2.36 12.37
C GLY A 61 -4.13 -1.32 11.26
N MET A 62 -3.01 -0.61 11.23
CA MET A 62 -2.82 0.51 10.31
C MET A 62 -2.56 0.07 8.87
N GLY A 63 -1.59 -0.82 8.64
CA GLY A 63 -1.09 -1.15 7.31
C GLY A 63 -2.08 -1.92 6.45
N THR A 64 -2.70 -2.95 7.00
CA THR A 64 -3.58 -3.86 6.26
C THR A 64 -5.06 -3.74 6.62
N TYR A 65 -5.38 -3.14 7.78
CA TYR A 65 -6.74 -3.08 8.32
C TYR A 65 -7.36 -4.47 8.59
N ALA A 66 -6.52 -5.48 8.79
CA ALA A 66 -6.95 -6.87 8.97
C ALA A 66 -7.61 -7.15 10.32
N ASP A 67 -7.49 -6.21 11.27
CA ASP A 67 -8.16 -6.22 12.57
C ASP A 67 -9.64 -5.78 12.50
N GLY A 68 -10.12 -5.41 11.31
CA GLY A 68 -11.50 -4.95 11.12
C GLY A 68 -11.80 -3.57 11.71
N GLY A 69 -10.78 -2.78 12.00
CA GLY A 69 -10.93 -1.40 12.48
C GLY A 69 -10.92 -1.24 14.00
N ILE A 70 -10.34 -2.19 14.72
CA ILE A 70 -10.14 -2.08 16.17
C ILE A 70 -9.14 -0.97 16.48
N PHE A 71 -8.01 -0.95 15.76
CA PHE A 71 -6.93 0.01 16.00
C PHE A 71 -7.09 1.31 15.21
N ALA A 72 -7.48 1.22 13.94
CA ALA A 72 -7.59 2.36 13.04
C ALA A 72 -9.01 2.53 12.50
N THR A 73 -9.43 3.77 12.26
CA THR A 73 -10.78 4.06 11.71
C THR A 73 -10.91 3.85 10.20
N LYS A 74 -9.80 3.65 9.52
CA LYS A 74 -9.71 3.39 8.07
C LYS A 74 -8.34 2.77 7.75
N PRO A 75 -8.21 2.02 6.64
CA PRO A 75 -6.92 1.55 6.18
C PRO A 75 -6.01 2.73 5.75
N TYR A 76 -4.72 2.61 6.04
CA TYR A 76 -3.70 3.58 5.63
C TYR A 76 -3.15 3.20 4.26
N ILE A 77 -3.93 3.48 3.23
CA ILE A 77 -3.55 3.24 1.83
C ILE A 77 -3.39 4.56 1.06
N CYS A 78 -2.48 4.57 0.10
CA CYS A 78 -2.25 5.73 -0.75
C CYS A 78 -1.84 5.34 -2.17
N GLY A 79 -2.11 6.24 -3.11
CA GLY A 79 -1.59 6.20 -4.48
C GLY A 79 -0.31 7.04 -4.62
N SER A 80 0.19 7.15 -5.86
CA SER A 80 1.43 7.86 -6.20
C SER A 80 1.40 9.35 -5.82
N SER A 81 0.24 9.99 -5.87
CA SER A 81 0.10 11.42 -5.54
C SER A 81 0.51 11.76 -4.11
N TYR A 82 0.28 10.85 -3.15
CA TYR A 82 0.76 11.01 -1.79
C TYR A 82 2.28 10.91 -1.74
N MET A 83 2.86 9.88 -2.37
CA MET A 83 4.30 9.67 -2.39
C MET A 83 5.05 10.85 -3.01
N LEU A 84 4.57 11.35 -4.15
CA LEU A 84 5.12 12.54 -4.82
C LEU A 84 5.08 13.81 -3.94
N ARG A 85 3.98 14.00 -3.21
CA ARG A 85 3.83 15.19 -2.34
C ARG A 85 4.70 15.13 -1.09
N MET A 86 4.98 13.92 -0.59
CA MET A 86 5.71 13.69 0.67
C MET A 86 7.20 13.39 0.47
N SER A 87 7.71 13.49 -0.76
CA SER A 87 9.08 13.14 -1.11
C SER A 87 9.62 14.01 -2.24
N ASN A 88 10.89 13.82 -2.56
CA ASN A 88 11.57 14.45 -3.70
C ASN A 88 11.55 13.59 -4.97
N TYR A 89 10.75 12.52 -5.00
CA TYR A 89 10.65 11.69 -6.20
C TYR A 89 9.93 12.43 -7.32
N GLU A 90 10.46 12.30 -8.52
CA GLU A 90 9.81 12.80 -9.73
C GLU A 90 8.77 11.80 -10.24
N LYS A 91 7.79 12.34 -10.97
CA LYS A 91 6.77 11.52 -11.64
C LYS A 91 7.42 10.64 -12.71
N GLY A 92 7.09 9.34 -12.69
CA GLY A 92 7.62 8.35 -13.62
C GLY A 92 6.66 7.17 -13.78
N GLU A 93 7.08 6.15 -14.51
CA GLU A 93 6.27 4.94 -14.78
C GLU A 93 5.80 4.23 -13.50
N TRP A 94 6.58 4.30 -12.44
CA TRP A 94 6.22 3.75 -11.12
C TRP A 94 4.91 4.31 -10.57
N CYS A 95 4.54 5.54 -10.96
CA CYS A 95 3.28 6.15 -10.57
C CYS A 95 2.07 5.38 -11.13
N ASP A 96 2.15 4.93 -12.38
CA ASP A 96 1.07 4.15 -13.00
C ASP A 96 0.92 2.78 -12.31
N VAL A 97 2.03 2.17 -11.87
CA VAL A 97 1.99 0.90 -11.10
C VAL A 97 1.31 1.12 -9.74
N VAL A 98 1.75 2.11 -8.96
CA VAL A 98 1.19 2.39 -7.63
C VAL A 98 -0.27 2.82 -7.72
N ASP A 99 -0.62 3.69 -8.67
CA ASP A 99 -2.01 4.11 -8.90
C ASP A 99 -2.87 2.92 -9.36
N GLY A 100 -2.33 2.04 -10.17
CA GLY A 100 -3.00 0.82 -10.60
C GLY A 100 -3.31 -0.12 -9.43
N LEU A 101 -2.32 -0.39 -8.58
CA LEU A 101 -2.49 -1.19 -7.36
C LEU A 101 -3.55 -0.57 -6.44
N TYR A 102 -3.47 0.74 -6.20
CA TYR A 102 -4.39 1.49 -5.35
C TYR A 102 -5.84 1.43 -5.85
N TRP A 103 -6.09 1.74 -7.11
CA TRP A 103 -7.43 1.75 -7.67
C TRP A 103 -8.01 0.35 -7.87
N ARG A 104 -7.16 -0.64 -8.20
CA ARG A 104 -7.53 -2.05 -8.25
C ARG A 104 -7.95 -2.57 -6.87
N PHE A 105 -7.24 -2.21 -5.81
CA PHE A 105 -7.59 -2.57 -4.44
C PHE A 105 -8.95 -1.99 -4.04
N ILE A 106 -9.21 -0.73 -4.35
CA ILE A 106 -10.50 -0.09 -4.09
C ILE A 106 -11.62 -0.77 -4.88
N GLU A 107 -11.39 -1.12 -6.15
CA GLU A 107 -12.37 -1.84 -6.98
C GLU A 107 -12.71 -3.23 -6.42
N LYS A 108 -11.70 -3.99 -6.00
CA LYS A 108 -11.90 -5.32 -5.40
C LYS A 108 -12.64 -5.28 -4.07
N ASN A 109 -12.50 -4.20 -3.31
CA ASN A 109 -13.11 -4.03 -2.00
C ASN A 109 -14.21 -2.95 -2.01
N ARG A 110 -14.84 -2.73 -3.15
CA ARG A 110 -15.81 -1.64 -3.39
C ARG A 110 -16.93 -1.58 -2.34
N GLU A 111 -17.45 -2.73 -1.95
CA GLU A 111 -18.51 -2.83 -0.94
C GLU A 111 -18.07 -2.23 0.40
N PHE A 112 -16.88 -2.62 0.89
CA PHE A 112 -16.30 -2.08 2.10
C PHE A 112 -16.12 -0.55 2.03
N PHE A 113 -15.55 -0.05 0.91
CA PHE A 113 -15.33 1.39 0.74
C PHE A 113 -16.64 2.18 0.65
N THR A 114 -17.65 1.63 0.00
CA THR A 114 -18.97 2.27 -0.13
C THR A 114 -19.72 2.30 1.21
N GLY A 115 -19.60 1.24 2.01
CA GLY A 115 -20.22 1.13 3.32
C GLY A 115 -19.62 2.03 4.40
N ASN A 116 -18.40 2.55 4.20
CA ASN A 116 -17.74 3.43 5.15
C ASN A 116 -17.89 4.90 4.74
N PRO A 117 -18.58 5.76 5.53
CA PRO A 117 -18.84 7.16 5.16
C PRO A 117 -17.57 7.98 4.87
N ARG A 118 -16.44 7.66 5.52
CA ARG A 118 -15.15 8.35 5.31
C ARG A 118 -14.47 7.96 4.00
N LEU A 119 -14.82 6.81 3.44
CA LEU A 119 -14.17 6.22 2.27
C LEU A 119 -15.07 6.20 1.03
N ALA A 120 -16.37 6.46 1.17
CA ALA A 120 -17.38 6.35 0.12
C ALA A 120 -17.13 7.23 -1.12
N LEU A 121 -16.27 8.25 -1.01
CA LEU A 121 -15.85 9.06 -2.14
C LEU A 121 -14.80 8.38 -3.03
N MET A 122 -14.08 7.37 -2.52
CA MET A 122 -13.00 6.71 -3.27
C MET A 122 -13.54 5.90 -4.46
N PRO A 123 -14.54 5.01 -4.32
CA PRO A 123 -15.16 4.36 -5.47
C PRO A 123 -15.76 5.33 -6.49
N LYS A 124 -16.40 6.41 -6.02
CA LYS A 124 -16.93 7.46 -6.90
C LYS A 124 -15.85 8.18 -7.70
N SER A 125 -14.67 8.35 -7.09
CA SER A 125 -13.51 8.94 -7.77
C SER A 125 -12.92 7.99 -8.80
N LEU A 126 -12.88 6.70 -8.50
CA LEU A 126 -12.48 5.65 -9.44
C LEU A 126 -13.38 5.62 -10.68
N ASP A 127 -14.68 5.77 -10.51
CA ASP A 127 -15.66 5.77 -11.62
C ASP A 127 -15.47 6.97 -12.56
N LYS A 128 -14.85 8.05 -12.09
CA LYS A 128 -14.55 9.25 -12.89
C LYS A 128 -13.23 9.18 -13.66
N ILE A 129 -12.42 8.16 -13.42
CA ILE A 129 -11.15 8.00 -14.14
C ILE A 129 -11.45 7.66 -15.60
N ASP A 130 -10.75 8.33 -16.51
CA ASP A 130 -10.80 8.03 -17.94
C ASP A 130 -10.53 6.54 -18.22
N GLN A 131 -11.31 5.93 -19.09
CA GLN A 131 -11.27 4.49 -19.35
C GLN A 131 -9.93 4.03 -19.94
N VAL A 132 -9.29 4.85 -20.77
CA VAL A 132 -7.96 4.54 -21.34
C VAL A 132 -6.91 4.52 -20.24
N ARG A 133 -6.93 5.55 -19.39
CA ARG A 133 -6.04 5.60 -18.20
C ARG A 133 -6.32 4.44 -17.26
N LYS A 134 -7.57 4.14 -16.95
CA LYS A 134 -7.96 3.04 -16.04
C LYS A 134 -7.39 1.71 -16.54
N LYS A 135 -7.58 1.39 -17.81
CA LYS A 135 -7.04 0.17 -18.43
C LYS A 135 -5.50 0.11 -18.32
N ARG A 136 -4.82 1.21 -18.63
CA ARG A 136 -3.36 1.28 -18.59
C ARG A 136 -2.81 1.00 -17.17
N ILE A 137 -3.31 1.70 -16.17
CA ILE A 137 -2.81 1.54 -14.78
C ILE A 137 -3.16 0.16 -14.20
N PHE A 138 -4.33 -0.40 -14.54
CA PHE A 138 -4.71 -1.73 -14.10
C PHE A 138 -3.82 -2.81 -14.73
N LEU A 139 -3.51 -2.68 -16.02
CA LEU A 139 -2.57 -3.59 -16.68
C LEU A 139 -1.20 -3.55 -16.01
N LYS A 140 -0.67 -2.35 -15.72
CA LYS A 140 0.60 -2.19 -15.00
C LYS A 140 0.61 -2.82 -13.62
N ALA A 141 -0.52 -2.74 -12.90
CA ALA A 141 -0.67 -3.39 -11.61
C ALA A 141 -0.69 -4.93 -11.72
N GLU A 142 -1.38 -5.48 -12.70
CA GLU A 142 -1.40 -6.93 -12.94
C GLU A 142 -0.04 -7.46 -13.39
N GLU A 143 0.66 -6.74 -14.27
CA GLU A 143 2.05 -7.06 -14.63
C GLU A 143 2.97 -7.07 -13.42
N PHE A 144 2.85 -6.06 -12.54
CA PHE A 144 3.64 -5.99 -11.31
C PHE A 144 3.35 -7.17 -10.39
N ILE A 145 2.08 -7.49 -10.14
CA ILE A 145 1.68 -8.59 -9.27
C ILE A 145 2.18 -9.92 -9.84
N SER A 146 1.99 -10.18 -11.15
CA SER A 146 2.41 -11.43 -11.77
C SER A 146 3.92 -11.65 -11.77
N ASN A 147 4.70 -10.56 -11.81
CA ASN A 147 6.16 -10.63 -11.78
C ASN A 147 6.76 -10.75 -10.37
N HIS A 148 5.98 -10.41 -9.33
CA HIS A 148 6.46 -10.36 -7.93
C HIS A 148 5.60 -11.17 -6.97
N ALA A 149 4.47 -11.76 -7.41
CA ALA A 149 3.68 -12.69 -6.60
C ALA A 149 4.33 -14.08 -6.62
N PHE A 150 4.52 -14.63 -5.44
CA PHE A 150 5.00 -15.98 -5.20
C PHE A 150 3.84 -16.96 -5.04
#